data_0fb32073ceb04579fb1e052863cc2f80
#
_entry.id   0fb32073ceb04579fb1e052863cc2f80
#
_cell.length_a   1.000
_cell.length_b   1.000
_cell.length_c   1.000
_cell.angle_alpha   90.00
_cell.angle_beta   90.00
_cell.angle_gamma   90.00
#
_symmetry.space_group_name_H-M   'P 1'
#
loop_
_entity.id
_entity.type
_entity.pdbx_description
1 polymer ?
#
loop_
_entity_poly.entity_id
_entity_poly.type
_entity_poly.pdbx_seq_one_letter_code
_entity_poly.pdbx_strand_id
1 'polypeptide(L)'
;GIINIITKKHSQRGLSGMVNLSGSTWLSRHVDFLLAQQHQRSRWYIGGQWTDRLRKSDFDQEKMTVVGDQTTTSHSVGPRTGNSYHYTMKGGWSLNLPKTTIALDLEGGYGGNKRKGEMNYKETRSVAGGSPVTEDYRSIDDYDNDENIGLGSLAVQHKFNDKGHELSGSAYYKYGGHALEYFFNDLMSLEGQRQQGHRAYEAEHRETMRINLDYALPFGKGGKLEAGYQYYSYLEDGDYNMEWWDPKGQT
;
A
#
# COMPACT_ATOMS: atom_id res chain seq x y z
N GLY A 1 11.67 -20.43 -9.04
CA GLY A 1 13.11 -20.25 -9.25
C GLY A 1 13.68 -19.33 -8.19
N ILE A 2 14.83 -19.69 -7.64
CA ILE A 2 15.57 -18.85 -6.70
C ILE A 2 16.52 -17.99 -7.51
N ILE A 3 16.39 -16.67 -7.47
CA ILE A 3 17.35 -15.74 -8.07
C ILE A 3 18.38 -15.40 -7.01
N ASN A 4 19.62 -15.85 -7.18
CA ASN A 4 20.72 -15.47 -6.32
C ASN A 4 21.52 -14.33 -6.97
N ILE A 5 21.43 -13.12 -6.41
CA ILE A 5 22.15 -11.95 -6.91
C ILE A 5 23.47 -11.85 -6.13
N ILE A 6 24.59 -12.20 -6.78
CA ILE A 6 25.92 -12.02 -6.23
C ILE A 6 26.45 -10.67 -6.67
N THR A 7 26.48 -9.70 -5.77
CA THR A 7 27.10 -8.40 -6.06
C THR A 7 28.62 -8.47 -5.98
N LYS A 8 29.32 -7.88 -6.96
CA LYS A 8 30.79 -7.77 -6.92
C LYS A 8 31.21 -6.94 -5.70
N LYS A 9 32.20 -7.44 -4.95
CA LYS A 9 32.81 -6.77 -3.79
C LYS A 9 33.67 -5.55 -4.16
N HIS A 10 33.31 -4.75 -5.13
CA HIS A 10 33.96 -3.44 -5.33
C HIS A 10 33.22 -2.40 -4.50
N SER A 11 33.60 -2.26 -3.22
CA SER A 11 33.13 -1.14 -2.41
C SER A 11 33.81 0.13 -2.92
N GLN A 12 33.12 0.93 -3.71
CA GLN A 12 33.53 2.31 -3.93
C GLN A 12 33.41 3.04 -2.60
N ARG A 13 34.57 3.39 -2.02
CA ARG A 13 34.60 4.23 -0.82
C ARG A 13 34.22 5.64 -1.23
N GLY A 14 33.34 6.28 -0.49
CA GLY A 14 32.96 7.66 -0.75
C GLY A 14 31.48 7.92 -0.61
N LEU A 15 31.10 9.11 -0.98
CA LEU A 15 29.73 9.57 -1.06
C LEU A 15 29.19 9.30 -2.45
N SER A 16 28.01 8.75 -2.53
CA SER A 16 27.26 8.55 -3.77
C SER A 16 25.83 9.03 -3.60
N GLY A 17 25.23 9.51 -4.68
CA GLY A 17 23.85 9.97 -4.64
C GLY A 17 23.17 9.84 -5.98
N MET A 18 21.84 9.80 -5.93
CA MET A 18 20.98 9.73 -7.10
C MET A 18 19.75 10.60 -6.81
N VAL A 19 19.32 11.33 -7.83
CA VAL A 19 18.05 12.04 -7.83
C VAL A 19 17.35 11.73 -9.15
N ASN A 20 16.11 11.28 -9.09
CA ASN A 20 15.25 11.09 -10.24
C ASN A 20 14.06 12.01 -10.15
N LEU A 21 13.77 12.65 -11.27
CA LEU A 21 12.60 13.51 -11.44
C LEU A 21 11.83 13.01 -12.64
N SER A 22 10.53 12.81 -12.48
CA SER A 22 9.66 12.51 -13.59
C SER A 22 8.33 13.25 -13.49
N GLY A 23 7.75 13.53 -14.61
CA GLY A 23 6.48 14.21 -14.73
C GLY A 23 5.75 13.81 -16.00
N SER A 24 4.44 14.00 -16.02
CA SER A 24 3.62 13.76 -17.19
C SER A 24 2.70 14.95 -17.47
N THR A 25 2.21 15.03 -18.69
CA THR A 25 1.19 16.00 -19.11
C THR A 25 -0.13 15.86 -18.34
N TRP A 26 -0.34 14.72 -17.68
CA TRP A 26 -1.49 14.42 -16.82
C TRP A 26 -1.30 14.87 -15.36
N LEU A 27 -0.38 15.82 -15.12
CA LEU A 27 -0.07 16.36 -13.80
C LEU A 27 0.43 15.29 -12.77
N SER A 28 0.95 14.18 -13.26
CA SER A 28 1.66 13.23 -12.40
C SER A 28 3.09 13.71 -12.17
N ARG A 29 3.53 13.69 -10.92
CA ARG A 29 4.85 14.14 -10.49
C ARG A 29 5.48 13.08 -9.62
N HIS A 30 6.77 12.85 -9.82
CA HIS A 30 7.52 11.92 -9.01
C HIS A 30 8.94 12.44 -8.80
N VAL A 31 9.38 12.39 -7.56
CA VAL A 31 10.74 12.73 -7.15
C VAL A 31 11.22 11.60 -6.26
N ASP A 32 12.38 11.07 -6.54
CA ASP A 32 13.10 10.21 -5.61
C ASP A 32 14.56 10.61 -5.49
N PHE A 33 15.12 10.43 -4.32
CA PHE A 33 16.53 10.64 -4.07
C PHE A 33 17.09 9.55 -3.18
N LEU A 34 18.36 9.30 -3.35
CA LEU A 34 19.16 8.44 -2.49
C LEU A 34 20.54 9.07 -2.30
N LEU A 35 20.97 9.19 -1.06
CA LEU A 35 22.32 9.56 -0.67
C LEU A 35 22.90 8.44 0.17
N ALA A 36 24.10 7.99 -0.16
CA ALA A 36 24.76 6.90 0.57
C ALA A 36 26.24 7.19 0.70
N GLN A 37 26.80 6.82 1.83
CA GLN A 37 28.23 6.89 2.07
C GLN A 37 28.75 5.54 2.54
N GLN A 38 29.84 5.11 1.93
CA GLN A 38 30.56 3.90 2.28
C GLN A 38 31.91 4.27 2.89
N HIS A 39 32.12 3.88 4.12
CA HIS A 39 33.41 3.91 4.81
C HIS A 39 34.01 2.50 4.85
N GLN A 40 35.21 2.33 5.38
CA GLN A 40 35.89 1.01 5.42
C GLN A 40 35.03 -0.10 6.01
N ARG A 41 34.34 0.20 7.12
CA ARG A 41 33.54 -0.77 7.88
C ARG A 41 32.09 -0.37 8.07
N SER A 42 31.75 0.85 7.76
CA SER A 42 30.39 1.36 7.94
C SER A 42 29.83 1.90 6.63
N ARG A 43 28.56 1.75 6.48
CA ARG A 43 27.77 2.33 5.39
C ARG A 43 26.53 2.95 6.00
N TRP A 44 26.15 4.11 5.52
CA TRP A 44 24.82 4.66 5.77
C TRP A 44 24.20 5.13 4.47
N TYR A 45 22.90 5.19 4.47
CA TYR A 45 22.14 5.80 3.41
C TYR A 45 20.91 6.52 3.96
N ILE A 46 20.46 7.52 3.23
CA ILE A 46 19.17 8.18 3.40
C ILE A 46 18.56 8.37 2.03
N GLY A 47 17.27 8.13 1.92
CA GLY A 47 16.53 8.30 0.68
C GLY A 47 15.10 8.68 0.96
N GLY A 48 14.45 9.21 -0.06
CA GLY A 48 13.06 9.57 0.02
C GLY A 48 12.41 9.55 -1.35
N GLN A 49 11.11 9.40 -1.33
CA GLN A 49 10.27 9.39 -2.52
C GLN A 49 9.04 10.24 -2.28
N TRP A 50 8.71 11.04 -3.25
CA TRP A 50 7.48 11.79 -3.35
C TRP A 50 6.80 11.49 -4.67
N THR A 51 5.55 11.06 -4.61
CA THR A 51 4.73 10.81 -5.79
C THR A 51 3.39 11.49 -5.60
N ASP A 52 2.93 12.19 -6.62
CA ASP A 52 1.60 12.76 -6.71
C ASP A 52 1.07 12.51 -8.13
N ARG A 53 -0.07 11.81 -8.23
CA ARG A 53 -0.67 11.40 -9.50
C ARG A 53 -2.10 11.85 -9.57
N LEU A 54 -2.36 12.87 -10.36
CA LEU A 54 -3.70 13.27 -10.71
C LEU A 54 -4.14 12.51 -11.98
N ARG A 55 -5.28 11.86 -11.91
CA ARG A 55 -5.93 11.18 -13.03
C ARG A 55 -7.30 11.81 -13.26
N LYS A 56 -7.56 12.22 -14.49
CA LYS A 56 -8.87 12.64 -14.95
C LYS A 56 -9.32 11.70 -16.05
N SER A 57 -10.54 11.23 -16.00
CA SER A 57 -11.11 10.31 -17.00
C SER A 57 -12.59 10.58 -17.15
N ASP A 58 -13.07 10.45 -18.35
CA ASP A 58 -14.50 10.38 -18.65
C ASP A 58 -14.86 8.92 -18.85
N PHE A 59 -15.95 8.50 -18.21
CA PHE A 59 -16.48 7.14 -18.31
C PHE A 59 -17.72 7.16 -19.17
N ASP A 60 -17.81 6.14 -20.04
CA ASP A 60 -18.97 5.78 -20.79
C ASP A 60 -19.08 4.25 -20.70
N GLN A 61 -20.07 3.76 -19.97
CA GLN A 61 -20.18 2.35 -19.63
C GLN A 61 -21.61 1.86 -19.82
N GLU A 62 -21.74 0.76 -20.54
CA GLU A 62 -22.98 -0.02 -20.59
C GLU A 62 -22.83 -1.32 -19.78
N LYS A 63 -23.85 -1.64 -18.98
CA LYS A 63 -23.91 -2.85 -18.19
C LYS A 63 -25.28 -3.49 -18.35
N MET A 64 -25.31 -4.80 -18.61
CA MET A 64 -26.51 -5.59 -18.60
C MET A 64 -26.42 -6.66 -17.49
N THR A 65 -27.47 -6.77 -16.70
CA THR A 65 -27.59 -7.75 -15.62
C THR A 65 -28.90 -8.51 -15.81
N VAL A 66 -28.82 -9.85 -15.79
CA VAL A 66 -29.99 -10.73 -15.91
C VAL A 66 -30.13 -11.53 -14.62
N VAL A 67 -31.29 -11.44 -13.97
CA VAL A 67 -31.64 -12.19 -12.76
C VAL A 67 -33.01 -12.79 -12.93
N GLY A 68 -33.06 -14.10 -13.13
CA GLY A 68 -34.32 -14.79 -13.47
C GLY A 68 -34.90 -14.30 -14.80
N ASP A 69 -36.11 -13.81 -14.77
CA ASP A 69 -36.83 -13.23 -15.90
C ASP A 69 -36.67 -11.70 -16.04
N GLN A 70 -35.88 -11.08 -15.12
CA GLN A 70 -35.62 -9.66 -15.14
C GLN A 70 -34.30 -9.36 -15.82
N THR A 71 -34.30 -8.43 -16.76
CA THR A 71 -33.12 -7.84 -17.38
C THR A 71 -33.03 -6.36 -16.99
N THR A 72 -31.90 -5.96 -16.46
CA THR A 72 -31.57 -4.55 -16.14
C THR A 72 -30.41 -4.11 -17.03
N THR A 73 -30.66 -3.10 -17.85
CA THR A 73 -29.61 -2.43 -18.65
C THR A 73 -29.36 -1.05 -18.06
N SER A 74 -28.11 -0.73 -17.75
CA SER A 74 -27.72 0.60 -17.29
C SER A 74 -26.64 1.18 -18.20
N HIS A 75 -26.83 2.43 -18.59
CA HIS A 75 -25.83 3.25 -19.27
C HIS A 75 -25.41 4.37 -18.33
N SER A 76 -24.11 4.53 -18.08
CA SER A 76 -23.58 5.53 -17.19
C SER A 76 -22.47 6.34 -17.85
N VAL A 77 -22.59 7.67 -17.80
CA VAL A 77 -21.64 8.60 -18.40
C VAL A 77 -21.29 9.69 -17.41
N GLY A 78 -20.01 10.01 -17.30
CA GLY A 78 -19.58 11.15 -16.48
C GLY A 78 -18.10 11.21 -16.18
N PRO A 79 -17.64 12.34 -15.60
CA PRO A 79 -16.26 12.52 -15.22
C PRO A 79 -15.92 11.81 -13.92
N ARG A 80 -14.68 11.33 -13.85
CA ARG A 80 -14.06 10.84 -12.62
C ARG A 80 -12.66 11.42 -12.46
N THR A 81 -12.39 11.97 -11.30
CA THR A 81 -11.06 12.42 -10.92
C THR A 81 -10.51 11.55 -9.82
N GLY A 82 -9.22 11.24 -9.88
CA GLY A 82 -8.50 10.52 -8.82
C GLY A 82 -7.18 11.21 -8.55
N ASN A 83 -6.82 11.33 -7.29
CA ASN A 83 -5.50 11.74 -6.85
C ASN A 83 -4.91 10.65 -5.97
N SER A 84 -3.68 10.22 -6.27
CA SER A 84 -2.92 9.27 -5.46
C SER A 84 -1.59 9.92 -5.11
N TYR A 85 -1.32 10.03 -3.83
CA TYR A 85 -0.08 10.61 -3.33
C TYR A 85 0.62 9.66 -2.37
N HIS A 86 1.94 9.70 -2.40
CA HIS A 86 2.76 8.83 -1.58
C HIS A 86 4.08 9.52 -1.24
N TYR A 87 4.41 9.56 0.04
CA TYR A 87 5.62 10.14 0.60
C TYR A 87 6.31 9.10 1.44
N THR A 88 7.57 8.80 1.15
CA THR A 88 8.36 7.92 1.99
C THR A 88 9.73 8.50 2.25
N MET A 89 10.22 8.25 3.45
CA MET A 89 11.60 8.48 3.84
C MET A 89 12.17 7.19 4.40
N LYS A 90 13.39 6.86 4.00
CA LYS A 90 14.09 5.67 4.46
C LYS A 90 15.53 6.00 4.78
N GLY A 91 16.07 5.31 5.75
CA GLY A 91 17.46 5.41 6.09
C GLY A 91 17.96 4.11 6.68
N GLY A 92 19.24 3.87 6.50
CA GLY A 92 19.86 2.68 7.05
C GLY A 92 21.32 2.90 7.38
N TRP A 93 21.78 2.05 8.25
CA TRP A 93 23.16 2.03 8.69
C TRP A 93 23.64 0.60 8.86
N SER A 94 24.86 0.32 8.43
CA SER A 94 25.47 -0.97 8.65
C SER A 94 26.92 -0.84 9.07
N LEU A 95 27.36 -1.76 9.94
CA LEU A 95 28.72 -1.88 10.46
C LEU A 95 29.23 -3.30 10.19
N ASN A 96 30.35 -3.39 9.49
CA ASN A 96 31.02 -4.65 9.16
C ASN A 96 32.34 -4.74 9.93
N LEU A 97 32.33 -5.39 11.07
CA LEU A 97 33.52 -5.78 11.83
C LEU A 97 34.08 -7.11 11.31
N PRO A 98 35.30 -7.51 11.66
CA PRO A 98 35.88 -8.76 11.14
C PRO A 98 35.04 -10.01 11.37
N LYS A 99 34.30 -10.05 12.48
CA LYS A 99 33.46 -11.21 12.86
C LYS A 99 31.99 -10.86 13.06
N THR A 100 31.62 -9.59 13.02
CA THR A 100 30.26 -9.16 13.34
C THR A 100 29.76 -8.17 12.30
N THR A 101 28.58 -8.42 11.77
CA THR A 101 27.85 -7.46 10.93
C THR A 101 26.59 -7.02 11.68
N ILE A 102 26.35 -5.72 11.70
CA ILE A 102 25.13 -5.12 12.24
C ILE A 102 24.52 -4.27 11.14
N ALA A 103 23.22 -4.37 10.93
CA ALA A 103 22.47 -3.55 9.99
C ALA A 103 21.18 -3.05 10.64
N LEU A 104 20.89 -1.79 10.46
CA LEU A 104 19.66 -1.12 10.88
C LEU A 104 19.05 -0.43 9.66
N ASP A 105 17.76 -0.69 9.40
CA ASP A 105 16.99 -0.01 8.38
C ASP A 105 15.71 0.55 9.00
N LEU A 106 15.36 1.77 8.62
CA LEU A 106 14.17 2.49 9.05
C LEU A 106 13.47 3.06 7.82
N GLU A 107 12.15 2.97 7.80
CA GLU A 107 11.31 3.58 6.78
C GLU A 107 10.05 4.14 7.41
N GLY A 108 9.63 5.31 6.96
CA GLY A 108 8.36 5.92 7.33
C GLY A 108 7.71 6.53 6.11
N GLY A 109 6.39 6.47 6.05
CA GLY A 109 5.65 6.96 4.92
C GLY A 109 4.22 7.38 5.26
N TYR A 110 3.68 8.16 4.37
CA TYR A 110 2.30 8.59 4.35
C TYR A 110 1.82 8.62 2.92
N GLY A 111 0.62 8.13 2.69
CA GLY A 111 0.04 8.09 1.37
C GLY A 111 -1.47 8.10 1.42
N GLY A 112 -2.08 8.21 0.26
CA GLY A 112 -3.52 8.13 0.16
C GLY A 112 -4.02 8.19 -1.26
N ASN A 113 -5.34 7.97 -1.36
CA ASN A 113 -6.07 8.01 -2.60
C ASN A 113 -7.36 8.80 -2.39
N LYS A 114 -7.56 9.79 -3.24
CA LYS A 114 -8.82 10.55 -3.30
C LYS A 114 -9.47 10.31 -4.65
N ARG A 115 -10.74 10.03 -4.67
CA ARG A 115 -11.50 9.83 -5.90
C ARG A 115 -12.84 10.51 -5.79
N LYS A 116 -13.19 11.27 -6.83
CA LYS A 116 -14.51 11.90 -6.99
C LYS A 116 -15.07 11.52 -8.32
N GLY A 117 -16.33 11.11 -8.32
CA GLY A 117 -17.09 10.77 -9.52
C GLY A 117 -18.45 11.44 -9.51
N GLU A 118 -18.90 11.83 -10.69
CA GLU A 118 -20.25 12.31 -10.91
C GLU A 118 -20.76 11.67 -12.22
N MET A 119 -21.66 10.70 -12.08
CA MET A 119 -22.10 9.86 -13.17
C MET A 119 -23.61 10.01 -13.39
N ASN A 120 -23.99 10.28 -14.62
CA ASN A 120 -25.40 10.23 -15.03
C ASN A 120 -25.75 8.81 -15.45
N TYR A 121 -26.81 8.27 -14.88
CA TYR A 121 -27.30 6.93 -15.15
C TYR A 121 -28.65 6.97 -15.86
N LYS A 122 -28.77 6.10 -16.84
CA LYS A 122 -30.04 5.70 -17.43
C LYS A 122 -30.20 4.20 -17.25
N GLU A 123 -31.12 3.79 -16.41
CA GLU A 123 -31.36 2.39 -16.09
C GLU A 123 -32.75 1.94 -16.62
N THR A 124 -32.77 0.86 -17.37
CA THR A 124 -34.00 0.27 -17.90
C THR A 124 -34.12 -1.14 -17.33
N ARG A 125 -35.23 -1.39 -16.64
CA ARG A 125 -35.60 -2.69 -16.10
C ARG A 125 -36.72 -3.28 -16.94
N SER A 126 -36.54 -4.49 -17.42
CA SER A 126 -37.50 -5.25 -18.21
C SER A 126 -37.74 -6.61 -17.57
N VAL A 127 -39.00 -6.99 -17.42
CA VAL A 127 -39.42 -8.33 -16.98
C VAL A 127 -40.14 -9.00 -18.12
N ALA A 128 -39.98 -10.30 -18.31
CA ALA A 128 -40.63 -11.04 -19.39
C ALA A 128 -42.14 -10.84 -19.37
N GLY A 129 -42.73 -10.33 -20.47
CA GLY A 129 -44.17 -10.04 -20.60
C GLY A 129 -44.62 -8.72 -19.97
N GLY A 130 -43.74 -7.92 -19.35
CA GLY A 130 -44.00 -6.60 -18.80
C GLY A 130 -43.48 -5.45 -19.67
N SER A 131 -44.02 -4.24 -19.41
CA SER A 131 -43.47 -3.03 -20.03
C SER A 131 -42.16 -2.63 -19.36
N PRO A 132 -41.14 -2.21 -20.13
CA PRO A 132 -39.88 -1.69 -19.54
C PRO A 132 -40.11 -0.44 -18.68
N VAL A 133 -39.42 -0.33 -17.56
CA VAL A 133 -39.39 0.86 -16.71
C VAL A 133 -37.99 1.48 -16.83
N THR A 134 -37.93 2.77 -17.18
CA THR A 134 -36.69 3.50 -17.30
C THR A 134 -36.63 4.58 -16.22
N GLU A 135 -35.50 4.65 -15.53
CA GLU A 135 -35.17 5.63 -14.49
C GLU A 135 -33.89 6.33 -14.87
N ASP A 136 -33.90 7.67 -14.78
CA ASP A 136 -32.73 8.51 -14.94
C ASP A 136 -32.35 9.11 -13.58
N TYR A 137 -31.07 8.96 -13.20
CA TYR A 137 -30.57 9.50 -11.94
C TYR A 137 -29.08 9.85 -12.06
N ARG A 138 -28.57 10.57 -11.10
CA ARG A 138 -27.16 10.94 -10.98
C ARG A 138 -26.56 10.32 -9.72
N SER A 139 -25.39 9.72 -9.84
CA SER A 139 -24.60 9.23 -8.71
C SER A 139 -23.43 10.17 -8.48
N ILE A 140 -23.25 10.60 -7.23
CA ILE A 140 -22.10 11.36 -6.78
C ILE A 140 -21.33 10.47 -5.80
N ASP A 141 -20.09 10.15 -6.12
CA ASP A 141 -19.21 9.38 -5.25
C ASP A 141 -17.97 10.18 -4.83
N ASP A 142 -17.61 10.10 -3.57
CA ASP A 142 -16.37 10.62 -3.00
C ASP A 142 -15.73 9.52 -2.16
N TYR A 143 -14.44 9.32 -2.38
CA TYR A 143 -13.63 8.35 -1.66
C TYR A 143 -12.34 9.03 -1.25
N ASP A 144 -12.01 8.97 0.01
CA ASP A 144 -10.78 9.49 0.59
C ASP A 144 -10.17 8.43 1.52
N ASN A 145 -8.92 8.12 1.30
CA ASN A 145 -8.18 7.13 2.07
C ASN A 145 -6.79 7.65 2.36
N ASP A 146 -6.42 7.64 3.63
CA ASP A 146 -5.10 8.01 4.12
C ASP A 146 -4.44 6.81 4.80
N GLU A 147 -3.19 6.55 4.47
CA GLU A 147 -2.41 5.44 5.04
C GLU A 147 -1.09 5.96 5.62
N ASN A 148 -0.78 5.51 6.83
CA ASN A 148 0.52 5.69 7.48
C ASN A 148 1.28 4.37 7.49
N ILE A 149 2.58 4.43 7.29
CA ILE A 149 3.47 3.28 7.37
C ILE A 149 4.73 3.63 8.14
N GLY A 150 5.13 2.76 9.04
CA GLY A 150 6.41 2.80 9.73
C GLY A 150 7.04 1.40 9.72
N LEU A 151 8.33 1.32 9.47
CA LEU A 151 9.06 0.06 9.41
C LEU A 151 10.43 0.23 10.04
N GLY A 152 10.81 -0.75 10.86
CA GLY A 152 12.15 -0.85 11.40
C GLY A 152 12.65 -2.28 11.30
N SER A 153 13.92 -2.44 10.94
CA SER A 153 14.58 -3.75 10.99
C SER A 153 15.99 -3.63 11.54
N LEU A 154 16.35 -4.60 12.35
CA LEU A 154 17.69 -4.78 12.90
C LEU A 154 18.16 -6.18 12.58
N ALA A 155 19.35 -6.31 12.02
CA ALA A 155 19.98 -7.61 11.78
C ALA A 155 21.40 -7.62 12.38
N VAL A 156 21.76 -8.72 13.01
CA VAL A 156 23.09 -8.97 13.59
C VAL A 156 23.54 -10.35 13.19
N GLN A 157 24.76 -10.46 12.66
CA GLN A 157 25.43 -11.72 12.39
C GLN A 157 26.77 -11.74 13.09
N HIS A 158 27.05 -12.77 13.82
CA HIS A 158 28.36 -13.00 14.46
C HIS A 158 28.96 -14.33 14.01
N LYS A 159 30.18 -14.26 13.47
CA LYS A 159 30.99 -15.43 13.08
C LYS A 159 31.99 -15.73 14.18
N PHE A 160 31.83 -16.87 14.86
CA PHE A 160 32.78 -17.31 15.90
C PHE A 160 34.10 -17.75 15.28
N ASN A 161 34.05 -18.32 14.06
CA ASN A 161 35.23 -18.72 13.28
C ASN A 161 34.95 -18.69 11.78
N ASP A 162 35.99 -18.95 10.97
CA ASP A 162 35.91 -18.99 9.51
C ASP A 162 35.38 -20.33 8.94
N LYS A 163 35.05 -21.28 9.82
CA LYS A 163 34.54 -22.60 9.42
C LYS A 163 33.02 -22.70 9.36
N GLY A 164 32.33 -21.57 9.49
CA GLY A 164 30.87 -21.51 9.42
C GLY A 164 30.17 -21.65 10.78
N HIS A 165 30.88 -21.51 11.91
CA HIS A 165 30.25 -21.38 13.21
C HIS A 165 29.76 -19.93 13.36
N GLU A 166 28.46 -19.76 13.33
CA GLU A 166 27.83 -18.45 13.31
C GLU A 166 26.50 -18.43 14.04
N LEU A 167 26.16 -17.23 14.53
CA LEU A 167 24.87 -16.87 15.08
C LEU A 167 24.36 -15.65 14.32
N SER A 168 23.16 -15.71 13.81
CA SER A 168 22.47 -14.56 13.24
C SER A 168 21.13 -14.34 13.89
N GLY A 169 20.77 -13.08 14.04
CA GLY A 169 19.49 -12.67 14.56
C GLY A 169 18.94 -11.49 13.76
N SER A 170 17.64 -11.43 13.61
CA SER A 170 16.96 -10.28 13.04
C SER A 170 15.66 -9.99 13.76
N ALA A 171 15.38 -8.71 13.91
CA ALA A 171 14.09 -8.21 14.38
C ALA A 171 13.52 -7.26 13.33
N TYR A 172 12.25 -7.41 13.02
CA TYR A 172 11.48 -6.61 12.09
C TYR A 172 10.20 -6.18 12.76
N TYR A 173 9.88 -4.91 12.64
CA TYR A 173 8.61 -4.36 13.09
C TYR A 173 8.04 -3.47 11.99
N LYS A 174 6.79 -3.67 11.67
CA LYS A 174 6.03 -2.83 10.75
C LYS A 174 4.75 -2.39 11.45
N TYR A 175 4.49 -1.12 11.39
CA TYR A 175 3.27 -0.45 11.75
C TYR A 175 2.66 0.14 10.49
N GLY A 176 1.36 0.06 10.34
CA GLY A 176 0.66 0.68 9.22
C GLY A 176 -0.84 0.50 9.37
N GLY A 177 -1.60 1.23 8.57
CA GLY A 177 -3.05 1.16 8.54
C GLY A 177 -3.64 2.40 7.94
N HIS A 178 -4.92 2.34 7.65
CA HIS A 178 -5.69 3.50 7.25
C HIS A 178 -5.98 4.35 8.48
N ALA A 179 -5.46 5.57 8.52
CA ALA A 179 -5.83 6.52 9.55
C ALA A 179 -7.31 6.89 9.44
N LEU A 180 -7.81 6.96 8.20
CA LEU A 180 -9.21 7.14 7.88
C LEU A 180 -9.45 6.68 6.45
N GLU A 181 -10.46 5.83 6.26
CA GLU A 181 -11.08 5.60 4.96
C GLU A 181 -12.49 6.15 5.00
N TYR A 182 -12.80 7.03 4.06
CA TYR A 182 -14.10 7.64 3.90
C TYR A 182 -14.67 7.33 2.54
N PHE A 183 -15.86 6.78 2.51
CA PHE A 183 -16.61 6.56 1.30
C PHE A 183 -17.99 7.20 1.41
N PHE A 184 -18.37 7.93 0.38
CA PHE A 184 -19.66 8.59 0.26
C PHE A 184 -20.25 8.31 -1.12
N ASN A 185 -21.52 7.95 -1.15
CA ASN A 185 -22.26 7.84 -2.40
C ASN A 185 -23.68 8.35 -2.23
N ASP A 186 -24.07 9.33 -3.02
CA ASP A 186 -25.45 9.83 -3.11
C ASP A 186 -26.05 9.55 -4.48
N LEU A 187 -27.27 9.03 -4.49
CA LEU A 187 -28.13 8.97 -5.66
C LEU A 187 -29.06 10.19 -5.66
N MET A 188 -28.98 10.98 -6.72
CA MET A 188 -29.70 12.22 -6.88
C MET A 188 -30.72 12.10 -8.02
N SER A 189 -31.90 12.69 -7.87
CA SER A 189 -32.78 12.93 -9.02
C SER A 189 -32.15 13.91 -10.00
N LEU A 190 -32.68 14.02 -11.22
CA LEU A 190 -32.21 15.01 -12.20
C LEU A 190 -32.48 16.46 -11.74
N GLU A 191 -33.49 16.67 -10.88
CA GLU A 191 -33.79 17.96 -10.26
C GLU A 191 -32.90 18.29 -9.05
N GLY A 192 -31.94 17.39 -8.72
CA GLY A 192 -30.97 17.63 -7.65
C GLY A 192 -31.45 17.25 -6.25
N GLN A 193 -32.54 16.48 -6.14
CA GLN A 193 -33.01 15.95 -4.86
C GLN A 193 -32.29 14.63 -4.54
N ARG A 194 -31.79 14.51 -3.33
CA ARG A 194 -31.19 13.26 -2.84
C ARG A 194 -32.28 12.20 -2.65
N GLN A 195 -32.13 11.08 -3.33
CA GLN A 195 -33.05 9.95 -3.28
C GLN A 195 -32.56 8.86 -2.33
N GLN A 196 -31.27 8.62 -2.31
CA GLN A 196 -30.61 7.65 -1.46
C GLN A 196 -29.17 8.07 -1.23
N GLY A 197 -28.57 7.63 -0.14
CA GLY A 197 -27.15 7.85 0.10
C GLY A 197 -26.60 6.95 1.20
N HIS A 198 -25.31 6.77 1.16
CA HIS A 198 -24.61 6.09 2.24
C HIS A 198 -23.23 6.71 2.46
N ARG A 199 -22.75 6.61 3.69
CA ARG A 199 -21.42 7.01 4.12
C ARG A 199 -20.82 5.87 4.92
N ALA A 200 -19.59 5.54 4.61
CA ALA A 200 -18.84 4.57 5.37
C ALA A 200 -17.53 5.21 5.86
N TYR A 201 -17.16 4.89 7.08
CA TYR A 201 -15.93 5.29 7.71
C TYR A 201 -15.23 4.05 8.21
N GLU A 202 -13.98 3.92 7.89
CA GLU A 202 -13.14 2.83 8.35
C GLU A 202 -11.83 3.39 8.87
N ALA A 203 -11.44 2.98 10.07
CA ALA A 203 -10.11 3.21 10.60
C ALA A 203 -9.49 1.85 10.89
N GLU A 204 -8.30 1.61 10.40
CA GLU A 204 -7.64 0.32 10.52
C GLU A 204 -6.22 0.50 11.02
N HIS A 205 -5.82 -0.37 11.93
CA HIS A 205 -4.49 -0.43 12.53
C HIS A 205 -3.91 -1.82 12.33
N ARG A 206 -2.68 -1.87 11.79
CA ARG A 206 -1.97 -3.14 11.55
C ARG A 206 -0.57 -3.08 12.13
N GLU A 207 -0.22 -4.10 12.85
CA GLU A 207 1.13 -4.30 13.35
C GLU A 207 1.67 -5.67 12.94
N THR A 208 2.92 -5.70 12.56
CA THR A 208 3.61 -6.95 12.25
C THR A 208 4.94 -6.97 12.95
N MET A 209 5.21 -7.99 13.73
CA MET A 209 6.51 -8.22 14.35
C MET A 209 7.06 -9.59 13.93
N ARG A 210 8.33 -9.61 13.58
CA ARG A 210 9.05 -10.86 13.29
C ARG A 210 10.41 -10.83 13.95
N ILE A 211 10.74 -11.90 14.66
CA ILE A 211 12.07 -12.12 15.22
C ILE A 211 12.56 -13.47 14.71
N ASN A 212 13.78 -13.49 14.16
CA ASN A 212 14.45 -14.71 13.74
C ASN A 212 15.77 -14.82 14.48
N LEU A 213 16.12 -16.05 14.83
CA LEU A 213 17.42 -16.41 15.41
C LEU A 213 17.87 -17.69 14.77
N ASP A 214 19.06 -17.68 14.15
CA ASP A 214 19.63 -18.84 13.47
C ASP A 214 21.05 -19.11 14.01
N TYR A 215 21.30 -20.35 14.30
CA TYR A 215 22.59 -20.83 14.80
C TYR A 215 23.10 -21.95 13.91
N ALA A 216 24.35 -21.86 13.52
CA ALA A 216 25.05 -22.88 12.75
C ALA A 216 26.36 -23.28 13.43
N LEU A 217 26.53 -24.55 13.66
CA LEU A 217 27.73 -25.13 14.28
C LEU A 217 28.29 -26.27 13.41
N PRO A 218 29.39 -26.04 12.69
CA PRO A 218 30.12 -27.12 12.04
C PRO A 218 30.85 -28.02 13.05
N PHE A 219 30.83 -29.33 12.85
CA PHE A 219 31.54 -30.28 13.69
C PHE A 219 32.16 -31.42 12.88
N GLY A 220 33.27 -31.96 13.37
CA GLY A 220 33.97 -33.08 12.74
C GLY A 220 34.43 -32.79 11.30
N LYS A 221 34.49 -33.83 10.44
CA LYS A 221 34.98 -33.77 9.07
C LYS A 221 33.90 -33.49 8.02
N GLY A 222 32.80 -32.81 8.36
CA GLY A 222 31.74 -32.45 7.40
C GLY A 222 30.34 -32.45 7.99
N GLY A 223 30.22 -32.59 9.32
CA GLY A 223 28.94 -32.41 10.01
C GLY A 223 28.62 -30.93 10.23
N LYS A 224 27.35 -30.60 10.21
CA LYS A 224 26.82 -29.28 10.54
C LYS A 224 25.52 -29.42 11.34
N LEU A 225 25.45 -28.75 12.46
CA LEU A 225 24.21 -28.56 13.21
C LEU A 225 23.65 -27.17 12.87
N GLU A 226 22.38 -27.14 12.49
CA GLU A 226 21.66 -25.88 12.26
C GLU A 226 20.39 -25.89 13.13
N ALA A 227 20.17 -24.79 13.83
CA ALA A 227 18.98 -24.58 14.64
C ALA A 227 18.47 -23.17 14.39
N GLY A 228 17.17 -23.02 14.27
CA GLY A 228 16.53 -21.73 14.05
C GLY A 228 15.31 -21.57 14.94
N TYR A 229 15.04 -20.33 15.30
CA TYR A 229 13.83 -19.92 15.99
C TYR A 229 13.22 -18.73 15.26
N GLN A 230 11.91 -18.77 15.05
CA GLN A 230 11.14 -17.67 14.48
C GLN A 230 9.94 -17.37 15.38
N TYR A 231 9.79 -16.10 15.71
CA TYR A 231 8.58 -15.55 16.27
C TYR A 231 7.93 -14.63 15.23
N TYR A 232 6.61 -14.78 15.07
CA TYR A 232 5.80 -13.93 14.20
C TYR A 232 4.54 -13.54 14.93
N SER A 233 4.23 -12.26 14.89
CA SER A 233 2.98 -11.68 15.40
C SER A 233 2.40 -10.75 14.36
N TYR A 234 1.10 -10.87 14.16
CA TYR A 234 0.31 -9.97 13.35
C TYR A 234 -0.90 -9.55 14.16
N LEU A 235 -1.09 -8.27 14.28
CA LEU A 235 -2.26 -7.65 14.90
C LEU A 235 -2.95 -6.78 13.85
N GLU A 236 -4.25 -6.93 13.76
CA GLU A 236 -5.12 -6.07 12.95
C GLU A 236 -6.33 -5.72 13.80
N ASP A 237 -6.61 -4.45 13.90
CA ASP A 237 -7.73 -3.89 14.64
C ASP A 237 -8.33 -2.75 13.85
N GLY A 238 -9.63 -2.58 13.89
CA GLY A 238 -10.29 -1.55 13.11
C GLY A 238 -11.71 -1.27 13.53
N ASP A 239 -12.10 -0.03 13.33
CA ASP A 239 -13.46 0.45 13.53
C ASP A 239 -14.11 0.72 12.19
N TYR A 240 -15.32 0.21 12.01
CA TYR A 240 -16.14 0.45 10.82
C TYR A 240 -17.49 1.02 11.23
N ASN A 241 -17.87 2.12 10.59
CA ASN A 241 -19.19 2.73 10.74
C ASN A 241 -19.82 2.99 9.38
N MET A 242 -21.09 2.65 9.23
CA MET A 242 -21.85 2.86 8.00
C MET A 242 -23.17 3.53 8.29
N GLU A 243 -23.44 4.64 7.64
CA GLU A 243 -24.66 5.42 7.76
C GLU A 243 -25.44 5.37 6.43
N TRP A 244 -26.71 5.09 6.50
CA TRP A 244 -27.62 5.13 5.37
C TRP A 244 -28.56 6.31 5.48
N TRP A 245 -28.77 6.97 4.37
CA TRP A 245 -29.78 8.01 4.27
C TRP A 245 -30.89 7.56 3.33
N ASP A 246 -32.13 7.63 3.81
CA ASP A 246 -33.35 7.35 3.07
C ASP A 246 -34.30 8.55 3.21
N PRO A 247 -34.88 9.09 2.10
CA PRO A 247 -35.83 10.20 2.16
C PRO A 247 -37.10 9.90 2.92
N LYS A 248 -37.41 8.63 3.17
CA LYS A 248 -38.55 8.18 3.97
C LYS A 248 -38.31 8.24 5.48
N GLY A 249 -37.14 8.76 5.89
CA GLY A 249 -36.93 9.26 7.24
C GLY A 249 -36.61 8.22 8.28
N GLN A 250 -35.73 7.26 7.98
CA GLN A 250 -35.13 6.43 9.03
C GLN A 250 -33.61 6.34 8.82
N THR A 251 -32.91 6.94 9.75
CA THR A 251 -31.50 6.71 10.03
C THR A 251 -31.31 5.40 10.74
#